data_f891c2a9c812ae95efd00e5d0204f489
#
_entry.id   f891c2a9c812ae95efd00e5d0204f489
#
_cell.length_a   1.000
_cell.length_b   1.000
_cell.length_c   1.000
_cell.angle_alpha   90.00
_cell.angle_beta   90.00
_cell.angle_gamma   90.00
#
_symmetry.space_group_name_H-M   'P 1'
#
loop_
_entity.id
_entity.type
_entity.pdbx_description
1 polymer ?
#
loop_
_entity_poly.entity_id
_entity_poly.type
_entity_poly.pdbx_seq_one_letter_code
_entity_poly.pdbx_strand_id
1 'polypeptide(L)'
;MIGLSELHEAGFYSESMLPLTRERAVELHHEGVTVYGLTGAVGGQEQSQRVMNLELDILQHDGLFGVTKFEWDNYRRSQETVMTLEEKAKIKETLLLESDGNRYGIYQINSGQEERGYQFLSLEAAKEMGFTVDGKDYQMVYSERLRDATTLDNLFERFNIERPNDFTGHSMSVSDVIIMNRGGRLTAYYVDSFGFTELPDFVAQRAEMLNANPVKAYPEVYMGTLEKAMQERNVDAYLDSRKLNIDCKMQSNRQSQRALTVCV
;
A
#
# COMPACT_ATOMS: atom_id res chain seq x y z
N MET A 1 -34.32 -16.89 3.84
CA MET A 1 -33.35 -16.10 4.62
C MET A 1 -33.19 -14.79 3.89
N ILE A 2 -33.45 -13.65 4.54
CA ILE A 2 -33.40 -12.31 3.92
C ILE A 2 -31.95 -11.96 3.69
N GLY A 3 -31.60 -11.50 2.49
CA GLY A 3 -30.23 -11.09 2.14
C GLY A 3 -29.88 -9.73 2.74
N LEU A 4 -28.58 -9.44 2.87
CA LEU A 4 -28.09 -8.13 3.38
C LEU A 4 -28.55 -6.95 2.51
N SER A 5 -28.70 -7.17 1.19
CA SER A 5 -29.25 -6.18 0.26
C SER A 5 -30.71 -5.85 0.58
N GLU A 6 -31.51 -6.88 0.83
CA GLU A 6 -32.92 -6.71 1.21
C GLU A 6 -33.07 -6.02 2.57
N LEU A 7 -32.17 -6.30 3.53
CA LEU A 7 -32.13 -5.61 4.81
C LEU A 7 -31.76 -4.13 4.68
N HIS A 8 -30.84 -3.81 3.76
CA HIS A 8 -30.48 -2.43 3.47
C HIS A 8 -31.65 -1.67 2.79
N GLU A 9 -32.31 -2.29 1.82
CA GLU A 9 -33.49 -1.72 1.16
C GLU A 9 -34.66 -1.55 2.13
N ALA A 10 -34.77 -2.44 3.12
CA ALA A 10 -35.74 -2.33 4.20
C ALA A 10 -35.35 -1.31 5.28
N GLY A 11 -34.25 -0.57 5.13
CA GLY A 11 -33.78 0.45 6.05
C GLY A 11 -33.07 -0.08 7.28
N PHE A 12 -32.69 -1.37 7.32
CA PHE A 12 -31.99 -1.96 8.45
C PHE A 12 -30.55 -1.47 8.56
N TYR A 13 -29.94 -1.15 7.43
CA TYR A 13 -28.67 -0.48 7.34
C TYR A 13 -28.86 0.83 6.58
N SER A 14 -28.08 1.82 6.93
CA SER A 14 -28.08 3.13 6.29
C SER A 14 -26.67 3.42 5.74
N GLU A 15 -26.54 4.52 5.00
CA GLU A 15 -25.21 5.00 4.58
C GLU A 15 -24.28 5.28 5.78
N SER A 16 -24.85 5.50 6.96
CA SER A 16 -24.11 5.75 8.21
C SER A 16 -23.85 4.48 9.03
N MET A 17 -24.49 3.34 8.72
CA MET A 17 -24.34 2.07 9.43
C MET A 17 -24.00 0.96 8.45
N LEU A 18 -22.78 0.45 8.54
CA LEU A 18 -22.26 -0.61 7.69
C LEU A 18 -22.46 -1.99 8.33
N PRO A 19 -22.92 -2.99 7.57
CA PRO A 19 -23.18 -4.32 8.09
C PRO A 19 -21.90 -5.09 8.41
N LEU A 20 -21.95 -5.90 9.48
CA LEU A 20 -20.89 -6.80 9.90
C LEU A 20 -21.40 -8.24 10.05
N THR A 21 -20.54 -9.22 9.78
CA THR A 21 -20.74 -10.59 10.27
C THR A 21 -20.37 -10.65 11.76
N ARG A 22 -20.79 -11.70 12.46
CA ARG A 22 -20.44 -11.90 13.88
C ARG A 22 -18.91 -12.02 14.05
N GLU A 23 -18.25 -12.78 13.20
CA GLU A 23 -16.81 -12.98 13.23
C GLU A 23 -16.07 -11.65 13.07
N ARG A 24 -16.54 -10.83 12.12
CA ARG A 24 -15.95 -9.50 11.89
C ARG A 24 -16.24 -8.54 13.02
N ALA A 25 -17.39 -8.65 13.64
CA ALA A 25 -17.75 -7.87 14.84
C ALA A 25 -16.80 -8.18 16.02
N VAL A 26 -16.48 -9.46 16.26
CA VAL A 26 -15.48 -9.88 17.27
C VAL A 26 -14.10 -9.34 16.94
N GLU A 27 -13.63 -9.50 15.69
CA GLU A 27 -12.32 -8.99 15.28
C GLU A 27 -12.20 -7.47 15.51
N LEU A 28 -13.18 -6.70 15.06
CA LEU A 28 -13.18 -5.25 15.21
C LEU A 28 -13.26 -4.82 16.67
N HIS A 29 -14.03 -5.55 17.48
CA HIS A 29 -14.12 -5.31 18.92
C HIS A 29 -12.75 -5.49 19.60
N HIS A 30 -12.00 -6.56 19.27
CA HIS A 30 -10.65 -6.78 19.76
C HIS A 30 -9.66 -5.69 19.31
N GLU A 31 -9.92 -5.07 18.18
CA GLU A 31 -9.14 -3.94 17.67
C GLU A 31 -9.59 -2.57 18.23
N GLY A 32 -10.51 -2.58 19.20
CA GLY A 32 -10.98 -1.39 19.89
C GLY A 32 -12.01 -0.57 19.11
N VAL A 33 -12.62 -1.13 18.07
CA VAL A 33 -13.67 -0.48 17.28
C VAL A 33 -15.03 -0.70 17.94
N THR A 34 -15.82 0.35 18.07
CA THR A 34 -17.19 0.25 18.62
C THR A 34 -18.09 -0.50 17.63
N VAL A 35 -18.61 -1.63 18.07
CA VAL A 35 -19.53 -2.47 17.31
C VAL A 35 -20.95 -2.38 17.89
N TYR A 36 -21.94 -2.42 17.03
CA TYR A 36 -23.34 -2.34 17.39
C TYR A 36 -24.05 -3.64 17.07
N GLY A 37 -24.85 -4.14 18.02
CA GLY A 37 -25.84 -5.15 17.79
C GLY A 37 -27.14 -4.49 17.36
N LEU A 38 -27.78 -5.01 16.33
CA LEU A 38 -29.00 -4.49 15.72
C LEU A 38 -30.13 -5.49 15.93
N THR A 39 -31.24 -5.05 16.52
CA THR A 39 -32.45 -5.84 16.69
C THR A 39 -33.64 -5.09 16.11
N GLY A 40 -34.62 -5.83 15.60
CA GLY A 40 -35.84 -5.29 15.05
C GLY A 40 -36.41 -6.14 13.92
N ALA A 41 -37.67 -5.95 13.58
CA ALA A 41 -38.33 -6.66 12.47
C ALA A 41 -38.07 -5.92 11.14
N VAL A 42 -37.79 -6.67 10.10
CA VAL A 42 -37.83 -6.17 8.72
C VAL A 42 -39.31 -5.83 8.43
N GLY A 43 -39.63 -4.58 8.17
CA GLY A 43 -40.98 -4.19 7.79
C GLY A 43 -41.69 -3.18 8.67
N GLY A 44 -40.94 -2.36 9.46
CA GLY A 44 -41.52 -1.10 9.95
C GLY A 44 -41.73 -0.94 11.44
N GLN A 45 -41.10 -1.70 12.30
CA GLN A 45 -41.08 -1.44 13.74
C GLN A 45 -39.70 -1.06 14.21
N GLU A 46 -39.64 -0.30 15.33
CA GLU A 46 -38.42 0.32 15.87
C GLU A 46 -37.21 -0.57 15.85
N GLN A 47 -36.26 -0.18 15.06
CA GLN A 47 -34.89 -0.77 15.08
C GLN A 47 -34.20 -0.26 16.33
N SER A 48 -33.71 -1.16 17.16
CA SER A 48 -32.89 -0.81 18.31
C SER A 48 -31.43 -1.11 18.01
N GLN A 49 -30.56 -0.19 18.40
CA GLN A 49 -29.12 -0.33 18.32
C GLN A 49 -28.55 -0.38 19.71
N ARG A 50 -27.72 -1.37 19.99
CA ARG A 50 -27.01 -1.50 21.25
C ARG A 50 -25.52 -1.62 21.02
N VAL A 51 -24.73 -0.84 21.77
CA VAL A 51 -23.26 -1.00 21.77
C VAL A 51 -22.89 -2.34 22.39
N MET A 52 -22.04 -3.08 21.72
CA MET A 52 -21.47 -4.34 22.21
C MET A 52 -20.20 -4.01 23.00
N ASN A 53 -20.33 -3.94 24.33
CA ASN A 53 -19.22 -3.55 25.21
C ASN A 53 -18.27 -4.69 25.54
N LEU A 54 -18.76 -5.93 25.47
CA LEU A 54 -17.98 -7.13 25.75
C LEU A 54 -18.07 -8.10 24.57
N GLU A 55 -17.02 -8.87 24.35
CA GLU A 55 -17.05 -9.97 23.36
C GLU A 55 -18.22 -10.92 23.60
N LEU A 56 -18.53 -11.19 24.88
CA LEU A 56 -19.66 -12.02 25.25
C LEU A 56 -21.01 -11.46 24.76
N ASP A 57 -21.16 -10.14 24.73
CA ASP A 57 -22.37 -9.49 24.18
C ASP A 57 -22.51 -9.82 22.68
N ILE A 58 -21.40 -9.84 21.94
CA ILE A 58 -21.39 -10.19 20.51
C ILE A 58 -21.73 -11.66 20.32
N LEU A 59 -21.13 -12.54 21.13
CA LEU A 59 -21.33 -13.99 21.02
C LEU A 59 -22.77 -14.40 21.35
N GLN A 60 -23.42 -13.72 22.28
CA GLN A 60 -24.79 -14.00 22.72
C GLN A 60 -25.90 -13.27 21.95
N HIS A 61 -25.50 -12.32 21.08
CA HIS A 61 -26.48 -11.54 20.32
C HIS A 61 -26.99 -12.32 19.10
N ASP A 62 -28.31 -12.56 19.04
CA ASP A 62 -28.96 -13.29 17.95
C ASP A 62 -29.38 -12.39 16.77
N GLY A 63 -29.04 -11.11 16.82
CA GLY A 63 -29.37 -10.13 15.78
C GLY A 63 -28.27 -9.92 14.75
N LEU A 64 -28.39 -8.82 14.08
CA LEU A 64 -27.42 -8.34 13.11
C LEU A 64 -26.36 -7.47 13.80
N PHE A 65 -25.24 -7.27 13.13
CA PHE A 65 -24.17 -6.42 13.62
C PHE A 65 -23.88 -5.30 12.63
N GLY A 66 -23.45 -4.17 13.16
CA GLY A 66 -23.03 -3.04 12.34
C GLY A 66 -21.92 -2.23 13.00
N VAL A 67 -21.27 -1.42 12.19
CA VAL A 67 -20.31 -0.39 12.61
C VAL A 67 -20.75 0.92 11.97
N THR A 68 -20.66 2.02 12.70
CA THR A 68 -20.95 3.32 12.08
C THR A 68 -19.87 3.66 11.04
N LYS A 69 -20.25 4.38 9.99
CA LYS A 69 -19.30 4.87 9.00
C LYS A 69 -18.21 5.73 9.66
N PHE A 70 -18.55 6.49 10.67
CA PHE A 70 -17.59 7.30 11.44
C PHE A 70 -16.53 6.43 12.14
N GLU A 71 -16.94 5.41 12.88
CA GLU A 71 -16.04 4.45 13.55
C GLU A 71 -15.18 3.70 12.52
N TRP A 72 -15.81 3.29 11.43
CA TRP A 72 -15.14 2.63 10.33
C TRP A 72 -14.06 3.49 9.67
N ASP A 73 -14.38 4.75 9.36
CA ASP A 73 -13.45 5.68 8.77
C ASP A 73 -12.30 6.05 9.74
N ASN A 74 -12.57 6.12 11.04
CA ASN A 74 -11.53 6.30 12.07
C ASN A 74 -10.63 5.08 12.16
N TYR A 75 -11.21 3.88 12.21
CA TYR A 75 -10.45 2.63 12.19
C TYR A 75 -9.57 2.51 10.96
N ARG A 76 -10.10 2.77 9.77
CA ARG A 76 -9.32 2.78 8.55
C ARG A 76 -8.16 3.76 8.61
N ARG A 77 -8.39 4.98 9.07
CA ARG A 77 -7.33 5.98 9.25
C ARG A 77 -6.26 5.54 10.25
N SER A 78 -6.66 4.88 11.34
CA SER A 78 -5.69 4.33 12.30
C SER A 78 -4.85 3.21 11.68
N GLN A 79 -5.43 2.37 10.83
CA GLN A 79 -4.71 1.34 10.10
C GLN A 79 -3.76 1.92 9.03
N GLU A 80 -4.14 3.04 8.41
CA GLU A 80 -3.26 3.79 7.48
C GLU A 80 -2.04 4.35 8.19
N THR A 81 -2.19 4.82 9.42
CA THR A 81 -1.10 5.36 10.23
C THR A 81 -0.12 4.25 10.67
N VAL A 82 -0.54 3.00 10.71
CA VAL A 82 0.28 1.84 11.10
C VAL A 82 1.26 1.41 10.00
N MET A 83 1.02 1.77 8.72
CA MET A 83 2.03 1.56 7.69
C MET A 83 3.19 2.53 7.87
N THR A 84 4.33 1.99 8.27
CA THR A 84 5.55 2.80 8.41
C THR A 84 5.96 3.39 7.06
N LEU A 85 6.67 4.51 7.10
CA LEU A 85 7.25 5.10 5.88
C LEU A 85 8.13 4.09 5.14
N GLU A 86 8.80 3.21 5.87
CA GLU A 86 9.63 2.14 5.32
C GLU A 86 8.81 1.09 4.57
N GLU A 87 7.67 0.66 5.10
CA GLU A 87 6.78 -0.28 4.40
C GLU A 87 6.19 0.34 3.12
N LYS A 88 5.81 1.61 3.17
CA LYS A 88 5.35 2.35 1.97
C LYS A 88 6.43 2.44 0.91
N ALA A 89 7.67 2.72 1.32
CA ALA A 89 8.81 2.76 0.40
C ALA A 89 9.06 1.39 -0.25
N LYS A 90 9.04 0.31 0.52
CA LYS A 90 9.19 -1.07 0.01
C LYS A 90 8.11 -1.43 -1.01
N ILE A 91 6.84 -1.08 -0.74
CA ILE A 91 5.74 -1.32 -1.69
C ILE A 91 5.97 -0.55 -2.99
N LYS A 92 6.32 0.73 -2.89
CA LYS A 92 6.60 1.56 -4.07
C LYS A 92 7.76 0.98 -4.88
N GLU A 93 8.79 0.46 -4.20
CA GLU A 93 9.95 -0.17 -4.83
C GLU A 93 9.59 -1.51 -5.49
N THR A 94 8.80 -2.36 -4.83
CA THR A 94 8.27 -3.59 -5.44
C THR A 94 7.48 -3.28 -6.72
N LEU A 95 6.61 -2.27 -6.68
CA LEU A 95 5.86 -1.83 -7.86
C LEU A 95 6.76 -1.27 -8.97
N LEU A 96 7.85 -0.62 -8.62
CA LEU A 96 8.83 -0.14 -9.60
C LEU A 96 9.53 -1.32 -10.30
N LEU A 97 9.96 -2.32 -9.53
CA LEU A 97 10.81 -3.41 -10.03
C LEU A 97 10.02 -4.55 -10.68
N GLU A 98 8.79 -4.83 -10.23
CA GLU A 98 8.03 -6.02 -10.64
C GLU A 98 6.88 -5.72 -11.61
N SER A 99 6.48 -4.45 -11.79
CA SER A 99 5.37 -4.15 -12.70
C SER A 99 5.81 -4.01 -14.16
N ASP A 100 4.92 -4.35 -15.08
CA ASP A 100 5.06 -4.05 -16.51
C ASP A 100 4.80 -2.56 -16.83
N GLY A 101 4.65 -1.75 -15.80
CA GLY A 101 4.29 -0.34 -15.91
C GLY A 101 5.46 0.56 -16.24
N ASN A 102 5.17 1.73 -16.82
CA ASN A 102 6.14 2.80 -16.97
C ASN A 102 6.27 3.53 -15.62
N ARG A 103 7.41 3.34 -14.94
CA ARG A 103 7.72 3.95 -13.65
C ARG A 103 9.17 4.39 -13.57
N TYR A 104 9.48 5.27 -12.63
CA TYR A 104 10.84 5.55 -12.23
C TYR A 104 10.95 5.62 -10.72
N GLY A 105 12.15 5.40 -10.21
CA GLY A 105 12.52 5.57 -8.81
C GLY A 105 13.84 6.31 -8.69
N ILE A 106 13.94 7.15 -7.67
CA ILE A 106 15.16 7.89 -7.34
C ILE A 106 15.73 7.30 -6.06
N TYR A 107 17.00 6.99 -6.10
CA TYR A 107 17.75 6.39 -5.01
C TYR A 107 18.90 7.31 -4.60
N GLN A 108 19.04 7.49 -3.31
CA GLN A 108 20.12 8.30 -2.73
C GLN A 108 20.86 7.49 -1.68
N ILE A 109 22.14 7.82 -1.47
CA ILE A 109 22.98 7.14 -0.49
C ILE A 109 22.39 7.31 0.92
N ASN A 110 22.36 6.23 1.68
CA ASN A 110 21.83 6.19 3.04
C ASN A 110 22.54 7.19 3.96
N SER A 111 21.78 7.92 4.76
CA SER A 111 22.28 9.04 5.55
C SER A 111 23.02 8.68 6.85
N GLY A 112 23.42 7.45 7.05
CA GLY A 112 23.99 6.98 8.34
C GLY A 112 25.25 6.15 8.25
N GLN A 113 25.77 5.87 7.05
CA GLN A 113 26.78 4.85 6.86
C GLN A 113 28.12 5.43 6.45
N GLU A 114 29.20 4.64 6.67
CA GLU A 114 30.58 4.96 6.26
C GLU A 114 30.72 5.04 4.73
N GLU A 115 29.74 4.50 4.00
CA GLU A 115 29.62 4.50 2.53
C GLU A 115 29.45 5.89 1.91
N ARG A 116 29.29 6.93 2.72
CA ARG A 116 29.29 8.32 2.25
C ARG A 116 30.59 8.75 1.57
N GLY A 117 31.65 7.94 1.63
CA GLY A 117 32.93 8.27 1.05
C GLY A 117 32.88 8.55 -0.45
N TYR A 118 31.87 8.04 -1.18
CA TYR A 118 31.68 8.31 -2.60
C TYR A 118 30.49 9.21 -2.95
N GLN A 119 29.79 9.74 -1.94
CA GLN A 119 28.70 10.70 -2.18
C GLN A 119 29.25 11.94 -2.90
N PHE A 120 28.53 12.35 -3.95
CA PHE A 120 28.89 13.46 -4.85
C PHE A 120 30.13 13.23 -5.73
N LEU A 121 30.68 12.04 -5.77
CA LEU A 121 31.77 11.69 -6.69
C LEU A 121 31.21 11.21 -8.04
N SER A 122 31.98 11.46 -9.12
CA SER A 122 31.73 10.77 -10.38
C SER A 122 31.97 9.27 -10.22
N LEU A 123 31.35 8.45 -11.09
CA LEU A 123 31.56 7.01 -11.05
C LEU A 123 33.01 6.61 -11.22
N GLU A 124 33.77 7.35 -12.07
CA GLU A 124 35.20 7.15 -12.28
C GLU A 124 35.98 7.46 -10.99
N ALA A 125 35.77 8.64 -10.39
CA ALA A 125 36.45 9.02 -9.16
C ALA A 125 36.14 8.07 -7.99
N ALA A 126 34.89 7.60 -7.86
CA ALA A 126 34.53 6.60 -6.86
C ALA A 126 35.33 5.30 -7.05
N LYS A 127 35.42 4.79 -8.29
CA LYS A 127 36.22 3.60 -8.63
C LYS A 127 37.74 3.77 -8.37
N GLU A 128 38.30 4.93 -8.71
CA GLU A 128 39.72 5.24 -8.45
C GLU A 128 40.00 5.25 -6.93
N MET A 129 39.06 5.68 -6.11
CA MET A 129 39.16 5.64 -4.65
C MET A 129 38.87 4.26 -4.05
N GLY A 130 38.57 3.26 -4.89
CA GLY A 130 38.28 1.88 -4.46
C GLY A 130 36.82 1.63 -3.99
N PHE A 131 35.92 2.57 -4.24
CA PHE A 131 34.50 2.37 -3.97
C PHE A 131 33.79 1.66 -5.11
N THR A 132 32.84 0.80 -4.73
CA THR A 132 31.93 0.15 -5.67
C THR A 132 30.52 0.56 -5.34
N VAL A 133 29.74 1.00 -6.32
CA VAL A 133 28.32 1.31 -6.14
C VAL A 133 27.58 0.02 -5.82
N ASP A 134 27.00 -0.06 -4.64
CA ASP A 134 26.26 -1.22 -4.16
C ASP A 134 24.81 -0.79 -3.80
N GLY A 135 23.84 -1.53 -4.30
CA GLY A 135 22.43 -1.24 -4.08
C GLY A 135 22.04 -1.14 -2.59
N LYS A 136 22.76 -1.84 -1.69
CA LYS A 136 22.50 -1.78 -0.23
C LYS A 136 22.79 -0.42 0.39
N ASP A 137 23.68 0.37 -0.22
CA ASP A 137 24.09 1.67 0.28
C ASP A 137 23.07 2.77 -0.05
N TYR A 138 22.02 2.41 -0.79
CA TYR A 138 21.01 3.33 -1.27
C TYR A 138 19.64 3.07 -0.66
N GLN A 139 18.87 4.15 -0.50
CA GLN A 139 17.45 4.10 -0.20
C GLN A 139 16.66 4.75 -1.34
N MET A 140 15.49 4.20 -1.65
CA MET A 140 14.56 4.84 -2.57
C MET A 140 13.88 6.02 -1.86
N VAL A 141 14.14 7.23 -2.35
CA VAL A 141 13.58 8.47 -1.80
C VAL A 141 12.33 8.95 -2.54
N TYR A 142 12.10 8.45 -3.75
CA TYR A 142 10.94 8.77 -4.56
C TYR A 142 10.63 7.71 -5.61
N SER A 143 9.36 7.52 -5.92
CA SER A 143 8.92 6.74 -7.07
C SER A 143 7.59 7.25 -7.59
N GLU A 144 7.48 7.39 -8.91
CA GLU A 144 6.28 7.84 -9.59
C GLU A 144 6.12 7.16 -10.96
N ARG A 145 4.97 7.35 -11.57
CA ARG A 145 4.69 6.91 -12.93
C ARG A 145 5.53 7.69 -13.94
N LEU A 146 6.17 6.97 -14.84
CA LEU A 146 6.96 7.54 -15.92
C LEU A 146 6.03 7.89 -17.09
N ARG A 147 6.06 9.12 -17.55
CA ARG A 147 5.39 9.56 -18.78
C ARG A 147 6.27 9.22 -19.98
N ASP A 148 5.67 8.95 -21.13
CA ASP A 148 6.40 8.45 -22.30
C ASP A 148 7.52 9.40 -22.79
N ALA A 149 7.30 10.70 -22.70
CA ALA A 149 8.27 11.73 -23.10
C ALA A 149 9.32 12.09 -22.03
N THR A 150 9.26 11.47 -20.83
CA THR A 150 10.19 11.83 -19.75
C THR A 150 11.58 11.29 -20.01
N THR A 151 12.58 12.15 -20.00
CA THR A 151 14.01 11.82 -20.11
C THR A 151 14.68 11.88 -18.74
N LEU A 152 15.93 11.39 -18.66
CA LEU A 152 16.76 11.53 -17.46
C LEU A 152 17.04 12.99 -17.12
N ASP A 153 17.30 13.82 -18.15
CA ASP A 153 17.52 15.27 -17.97
C ASP A 153 16.28 15.96 -17.41
N ASN A 154 15.06 15.60 -17.89
CA ASN A 154 13.82 16.14 -17.33
C ASN A 154 13.63 15.77 -15.86
N LEU A 155 14.02 14.55 -15.47
CA LEU A 155 13.98 14.15 -14.06
C LEU A 155 14.99 14.94 -13.25
N PHE A 156 16.22 15.07 -13.73
CA PHE A 156 17.26 15.84 -13.05
C PHE A 156 16.82 17.31 -12.84
N GLU A 157 16.31 17.94 -13.88
CA GLU A 157 15.79 19.33 -13.79
C GLU A 157 14.64 19.43 -12.79
N ARG A 158 13.63 18.55 -12.89
CA ARG A 158 12.47 18.53 -12.00
C ARG A 158 12.86 18.45 -10.54
N PHE A 159 13.75 17.53 -10.17
CA PHE A 159 14.13 17.30 -8.78
C PHE A 159 15.14 18.31 -8.22
N ASN A 160 15.62 19.22 -9.07
CA ASN A 160 16.44 20.36 -8.66
C ASN A 160 15.65 21.67 -8.59
N ILE A 161 14.60 21.85 -9.43
CA ILE A 161 13.86 23.11 -9.55
C ILE A 161 12.48 23.00 -8.91
N GLU A 162 11.68 21.97 -9.25
CA GLU A 162 10.27 21.83 -8.84
C GLU A 162 10.03 20.48 -8.17
N ARG A 163 10.63 20.28 -7.00
CA ARG A 163 10.51 19.01 -6.29
C ARG A 163 9.08 18.73 -5.84
N PRO A 164 8.58 17.49 -6.02
CA PRO A 164 7.31 17.06 -5.46
C PRO A 164 7.28 17.19 -3.93
N ASN A 165 6.13 17.52 -3.36
CA ASN A 165 5.97 17.70 -1.92
C ASN A 165 6.23 16.42 -1.10
N ASP A 166 6.07 15.26 -1.69
CA ASP A 166 6.31 13.94 -1.10
C ASP A 166 7.72 13.40 -1.37
N PHE A 167 8.59 14.20 -1.97
CA PHE A 167 10.00 13.88 -2.14
C PHE A 167 10.76 14.05 -0.82
N THR A 168 11.31 12.97 -0.32
CA THR A 168 11.96 12.93 0.99
C THR A 168 13.48 13.10 0.95
N GLY A 169 14.07 13.13 -0.25
CA GLY A 169 15.52 13.25 -0.46
C GLY A 169 16.04 14.68 -0.56
N HIS A 170 17.35 14.79 -0.72
CA HIS A 170 18.01 16.03 -1.14
C HIS A 170 17.85 16.27 -2.65
N SER A 171 18.18 17.48 -3.15
CA SER A 171 18.25 17.77 -4.59
C SER A 171 19.05 16.71 -5.32
N MET A 172 18.58 16.32 -6.51
CA MET A 172 19.29 15.30 -7.28
C MET A 172 20.73 15.75 -7.60
N SER A 173 21.66 14.89 -7.31
CA SER A 173 23.10 15.19 -7.33
C SER A 173 23.90 14.03 -7.92
N VAL A 174 25.16 14.30 -8.25
CA VAL A 174 26.13 13.25 -8.60
C VAL A 174 26.13 12.18 -7.51
N SER A 175 26.24 10.93 -7.88
CA SER A 175 26.10 9.71 -7.07
C SER A 175 24.66 9.23 -6.83
N ASP A 176 23.64 10.01 -7.11
CA ASP A 176 22.27 9.49 -7.06
C ASP A 176 22.02 8.46 -8.18
N VAL A 177 21.06 7.59 -8.00
CA VAL A 177 20.70 6.58 -9.01
C VAL A 177 19.25 6.72 -9.40
N ILE A 178 18.97 6.64 -10.70
CA ILE A 178 17.61 6.61 -11.25
C ILE A 178 17.37 5.22 -11.84
N ILE A 179 16.36 4.52 -11.35
CA ILE A 179 15.83 3.33 -12.06
C ILE A 179 14.66 3.77 -12.92
N MET A 180 14.68 3.41 -14.18
CA MET A 180 13.57 3.58 -15.13
C MET A 180 13.03 2.20 -15.51
N ASN A 181 11.73 2.01 -15.31
CA ASN A 181 10.98 0.88 -15.83
C ASN A 181 10.13 1.36 -17.02
N ARG A 182 10.40 0.83 -18.21
CA ARG A 182 9.63 1.11 -19.41
C ARG A 182 9.06 -0.20 -19.97
N GLY A 183 7.80 -0.47 -19.62
CA GLY A 183 7.11 -1.66 -20.07
C GLY A 183 7.77 -2.97 -19.60
N GLY A 184 8.23 -3.03 -18.36
CA GLY A 184 8.93 -4.19 -17.79
C GLY A 184 10.45 -4.19 -18.04
N ARG A 185 10.97 -3.29 -18.89
CA ARG A 185 12.43 -3.14 -19.07
C ARG A 185 12.98 -2.17 -18.05
N LEU A 186 13.77 -2.69 -17.12
CA LEU A 186 14.43 -1.95 -16.05
C LEU A 186 15.85 -1.56 -16.45
N THR A 187 16.19 -0.31 -16.24
CA THR A 187 17.57 0.19 -16.41
C THR A 187 17.87 1.17 -15.28
N ALA A 188 19.02 1.00 -14.63
CA ALA A 188 19.52 1.91 -13.60
C ALA A 188 20.58 2.83 -14.18
N TYR A 189 20.55 4.10 -13.79
CA TYR A 189 21.46 5.14 -14.24
C TYR A 189 22.04 5.88 -13.04
N TYR A 190 23.35 5.91 -12.96
CA TYR A 190 24.11 6.76 -12.05
C TYR A 190 24.08 8.19 -12.56
N VAL A 191 23.75 9.15 -11.72
CA VAL A 191 23.93 10.56 -12.03
C VAL A 191 25.40 10.89 -11.92
N ASP A 192 26.03 11.14 -13.05
CA ASP A 192 27.46 11.40 -13.14
C ASP A 192 27.76 12.90 -13.27
N SER A 193 29.02 13.29 -13.24
CA SER A 193 29.45 14.67 -13.42
C SER A 193 29.06 15.24 -14.78
N PHE A 194 28.97 14.38 -15.79
CA PHE A 194 28.49 14.71 -17.14
C PHE A 194 27.47 13.65 -17.58
N GLY A 195 26.19 13.94 -17.38
CA GLY A 195 25.10 13.07 -17.81
C GLY A 195 24.88 11.86 -16.90
N PHE A 196 24.61 10.70 -17.48
CA PHE A 196 24.18 9.50 -16.78
C PHE A 196 24.93 8.27 -17.28
N THR A 197 25.37 7.42 -16.36
CA THR A 197 26.08 6.17 -16.67
C THR A 197 25.24 4.98 -16.25
N GLU A 198 25.02 4.00 -17.12
CA GLU A 198 24.28 2.79 -16.77
C GLU A 198 24.99 1.96 -15.71
N LEU A 199 24.17 1.42 -14.77
CA LEU A 199 24.58 0.50 -13.71
C LEU A 199 23.88 -0.85 -13.91
N PRO A 200 24.49 -1.79 -14.66
CA PRO A 200 23.80 -3.03 -15.05
C PRO A 200 23.39 -3.92 -13.86
N ASP A 201 24.15 -3.91 -12.77
CA ASP A 201 23.93 -4.81 -11.63
C ASP A 201 23.01 -4.21 -10.56
N PHE A 202 22.78 -2.90 -10.56
CA PHE A 202 22.08 -2.21 -9.50
C PHE A 202 20.61 -2.68 -9.35
N VAL A 203 19.90 -2.91 -10.44
CA VAL A 203 18.52 -3.43 -10.42
C VAL A 203 18.48 -4.80 -9.76
N ALA A 204 19.39 -5.70 -10.12
CA ALA A 204 19.45 -7.04 -9.54
C ALA A 204 19.76 -7.00 -8.04
N GLN A 205 20.69 -6.17 -7.61
CA GLN A 205 21.02 -5.96 -6.21
C GLN A 205 19.79 -5.48 -5.41
N ARG A 206 19.03 -4.52 -5.94
CA ARG A 206 17.81 -4.04 -5.28
C ARG A 206 16.71 -5.09 -5.21
N ALA A 207 16.51 -5.86 -6.28
CA ALA A 207 15.55 -6.96 -6.31
C ALA A 207 15.91 -8.06 -5.28
N GLU A 208 17.19 -8.40 -5.16
CA GLU A 208 17.67 -9.36 -4.15
C GLU A 208 17.40 -8.87 -2.72
N MET A 209 17.63 -7.60 -2.43
CA MET A 209 17.35 -7.02 -1.12
C MET A 209 15.86 -7.06 -0.75
N LEU A 210 14.98 -6.79 -1.71
CA LEU A 210 13.53 -6.90 -1.51
C LEU A 210 13.12 -8.35 -1.22
N ASN A 211 13.69 -9.32 -1.94
CA ASN A 211 13.43 -10.75 -1.75
C ASN A 211 13.98 -11.27 -0.42
N ALA A 212 15.13 -10.76 0.04
CA ALA A 212 15.72 -11.13 1.33
C ALA A 212 14.92 -10.60 2.53
N ASN A 213 14.23 -9.47 2.34
CA ASN A 213 13.34 -8.86 3.32
C ASN A 213 11.95 -8.66 2.71
N PRO A 214 11.21 -9.73 2.39
CA PRO A 214 9.89 -9.58 1.81
C PRO A 214 9.04 -8.74 2.76
N VAL A 215 8.31 -7.80 2.19
CA VAL A 215 7.22 -7.14 2.92
C VAL A 215 6.41 -8.28 3.51
N LYS A 216 6.27 -8.36 4.85
CA LYS A 216 5.59 -9.45 5.57
C LYS A 216 4.37 -9.84 4.76
N ALA A 217 4.33 -11.11 4.35
CA ALA A 217 3.36 -11.64 3.40
C ALA A 217 1.99 -11.02 3.64
N TYR A 218 1.57 -10.19 2.72
CA TYR A 218 0.21 -9.70 2.76
C TYR A 218 -0.71 -10.90 2.62
N PRO A 219 -1.78 -11.00 3.40
CA PRO A 219 -2.75 -12.06 3.22
C PRO A 219 -3.13 -12.16 1.74
N GLU A 220 -3.37 -13.36 1.21
CA GLU A 220 -3.69 -13.64 -0.22
C GLU A 220 -4.73 -12.66 -0.82
N VAL A 221 -5.63 -12.13 0.03
CA VAL A 221 -6.61 -11.11 -0.33
C VAL A 221 -5.96 -9.82 -0.88
N TYR A 222 -4.71 -9.54 -0.51
CA TYR A 222 -3.97 -8.37 -1.03
C TYR A 222 -3.30 -8.63 -2.37
N MET A 223 -3.00 -9.88 -2.69
CA MET A 223 -2.35 -10.21 -3.96
C MET A 223 -3.22 -9.83 -5.14
N GLY A 224 -4.50 -10.19 -5.13
CA GLY A 224 -5.42 -9.78 -6.19
C GLY A 224 -5.59 -8.27 -6.33
N THR A 225 -5.46 -7.54 -5.23
CA THR A 225 -5.58 -6.08 -5.24
C THR A 225 -4.25 -5.42 -5.62
N LEU A 226 -3.12 -6.03 -5.25
CA LEU A 226 -1.80 -5.63 -5.74
C LEU A 226 -1.71 -5.86 -7.26
N GLU A 227 -2.10 -7.02 -7.75
CA GLU A 227 -2.19 -7.31 -9.19
C GLU A 227 -3.06 -6.28 -9.92
N LYS A 228 -4.22 -5.95 -9.37
CA LYS A 228 -5.10 -4.92 -9.94
C LYS A 228 -4.42 -3.55 -9.94
N ALA A 229 -3.76 -3.15 -8.85
CA ALA A 229 -3.02 -1.89 -8.78
C ALA A 229 -1.82 -1.87 -9.73
N MET A 230 -1.16 -3.02 -9.93
CA MET A 230 -0.10 -3.19 -10.92
C MET A 230 -0.64 -3.04 -12.34
N GLN A 231 -1.79 -3.66 -12.66
CA GLN A 231 -2.48 -3.53 -13.95
C GLN A 231 -2.94 -2.08 -14.21
N GLU A 232 -3.53 -1.44 -13.22
CA GLU A 232 -3.94 -0.04 -13.27
C GLU A 232 -2.76 0.93 -13.21
N ARG A 233 -1.55 0.42 -12.91
CA ARG A 233 -0.30 1.18 -12.81
C ARG A 233 -0.38 2.34 -11.81
N ASN A 234 -1.12 2.15 -10.74
CA ASN A 234 -1.42 3.18 -9.74
C ASN A 234 -1.13 2.68 -8.33
N VAL A 235 -0.06 3.21 -7.71
CA VAL A 235 0.33 2.88 -6.32
C VAL A 235 -0.73 3.36 -5.33
N ASP A 236 -1.34 4.51 -5.60
CA ASP A 236 -2.35 5.06 -4.71
C ASP A 236 -3.59 4.17 -4.71
N ALA A 237 -3.98 3.59 -5.87
CA ALA A 237 -5.01 2.57 -5.93
C ALA A 237 -4.66 1.32 -5.10
N TYR A 238 -3.39 0.92 -5.04
CA TYR A 238 -2.95 -0.17 -4.17
C TYR A 238 -2.97 0.21 -2.69
N LEU A 239 -2.48 1.38 -2.34
CA LEU A 239 -2.54 1.90 -0.98
C LEU A 239 -3.99 2.11 -0.52
N ASP A 240 -4.86 2.55 -1.42
CA ASP A 240 -6.31 2.65 -1.21
C ASP A 240 -7.00 1.28 -1.17
N SER A 241 -6.46 0.27 -1.82
CA SER A 241 -6.98 -1.10 -1.80
C SER A 241 -6.87 -1.76 -0.43
N ARG A 242 -5.94 -1.35 0.43
CA ARG A 242 -5.95 -1.73 1.85
C ARG A 242 -7.22 -1.21 2.54
N LYS A 243 -7.70 -0.05 2.15
CA LYS A 243 -8.98 0.51 2.62
C LYS A 243 -10.14 -0.37 2.17
N LEU A 244 -10.10 -0.85 0.92
CA LEU A 244 -11.12 -1.73 0.34
C LEU A 244 -11.06 -3.16 0.85
N ASN A 245 -9.92 -3.63 1.36
CA ASN A 245 -9.76 -5.04 1.77
C ASN A 245 -10.62 -5.44 2.96
N ILE A 246 -10.89 -4.51 3.86
CA ILE A 246 -11.82 -4.75 4.95
C ILE A 246 -13.23 -4.91 4.37
N ASP A 247 -13.56 -4.12 3.34
CA ASP A 247 -14.83 -4.25 2.61
C ASP A 247 -14.90 -5.57 1.81
N CYS A 248 -13.78 -6.03 1.23
CA CYS A 248 -13.70 -7.32 0.54
C CYS A 248 -13.79 -8.52 1.49
N LYS A 249 -13.15 -8.47 2.67
CA LYS A 249 -13.34 -9.49 3.70
C LYS A 249 -14.80 -9.57 4.15
N MET A 250 -15.48 -8.44 4.26
CA MET A 250 -16.92 -8.41 4.53
C MET A 250 -17.73 -9.05 3.39
N GLN A 251 -17.35 -8.82 2.13
CA GLN A 251 -18.00 -9.44 0.96
C GLN A 251 -17.69 -10.93 0.81
N SER A 252 -16.46 -11.35 1.06
CA SER A 252 -16.03 -12.76 0.99
C SER A 252 -16.73 -13.60 2.07
N ASN A 253 -16.84 -13.09 3.29
CA ASN A 253 -17.62 -13.76 4.34
C ASN A 253 -19.11 -13.84 3.99
N ARG A 254 -19.65 -12.88 3.24
CA ARG A 254 -21.03 -12.94 2.70
C ARG A 254 -21.17 -14.08 1.68
N GLN A 255 -20.18 -14.30 0.82
CA GLN A 255 -20.22 -15.38 -0.16
C GLN A 255 -20.02 -16.76 0.47
N SER A 256 -19.17 -16.89 1.48
CA SER A 256 -18.96 -18.12 2.23
C SER A 256 -20.19 -18.51 3.04
N GLN A 257 -20.87 -17.56 3.66
CA GLN A 257 -22.15 -17.81 4.33
C GLN A 257 -23.27 -18.19 3.36
N ARG A 258 -23.30 -17.62 2.14
CA ARG A 258 -24.23 -18.05 1.08
C ARG A 258 -23.96 -19.46 0.59
N ALA A 259 -22.70 -19.86 0.47
CA ALA A 259 -22.30 -21.20 0.06
C ALA A 259 -22.67 -22.27 1.10
N LEU A 260 -22.51 -21.96 2.40
CA LEU A 260 -22.91 -22.85 3.50
C LEU A 260 -24.44 -22.99 3.62
N THR A 261 -25.20 -22.02 3.15
CA THR A 261 -26.68 -22.02 3.24
C THR A 261 -27.32 -22.77 2.05
N VAL A 262 -26.60 -22.98 0.96
CA VAL A 262 -27.10 -23.74 -0.22
C VAL A 262 -26.87 -25.26 -0.09
N CYS A 263 -26.07 -25.71 0.91
CA CYS A 263 -25.74 -27.11 1.14
C CYS A 263 -26.50 -27.76 2.31
N VAL A 264 -27.63 -27.20 2.77
CA VAL A 264 -28.52 -27.84 3.76
C VAL A 264 -29.90 -28.02 3.15
#